data_52159fd89015677dbc1bf2bf7d7af68c
#
_entry.id   52159fd89015677dbc1bf2bf7d7af68c
#
_cell.length_a   1.000
_cell.length_b   1.000
_cell.length_c   1.000
_cell.angle_alpha   90.00
_cell.angle_beta   90.00
_cell.angle_gamma   90.00
#
_symmetry.space_group_name_H-M   'P 1'
#
loop_
_entity.id
_entity.type
_entity.pdbx_description
1 polymer ?
#
loop_
_entity_poly.entity_id
_entity_poly.type
_entity_poly.pdbx_seq_one_letter_code
_entity_poly.pdbx_strand_id
1 'polypeptide(L)'
;MPGSIASRAASRTLSPVKTIHELRATFPRPGLLEWIGLREARRAPVRSVPEAELHPLVGLIGDHGKLAPPRLRALSGEPGEVASPSHAPPIPGGPGRRQVTLIQAEHLPVIGALAGLGTATPEQLRRNLVVSGIPLLALKEARFRVGEVVLEGTGECHPCSRMEETLGEGGYNAVRGHGGLTARVIQGGVIRVGDVVTPL
;
A
#
# COMPACT_ATOMS: atom_id res chain seq x y z
N MET A 1 -30.88 -58.27 25.80
CA MET A 1 -29.49 -57.91 25.47
C MET A 1 -29.43 -56.44 25.10
N PRO A 2 -29.04 -55.47 25.99
CA PRO A 2 -28.92 -54.10 25.63
C PRO A 2 -27.49 -53.84 25.06
N GLY A 3 -27.45 -53.37 23.84
CA GLY A 3 -26.21 -52.98 23.16
C GLY A 3 -25.58 -51.70 23.74
N SER A 4 -24.35 -51.83 24.19
CA SER A 4 -23.51 -50.74 24.71
C SER A 4 -23.16 -49.76 23.61
N ILE A 5 -23.63 -48.51 23.70
CA ILE A 5 -23.19 -47.39 22.87
C ILE A 5 -21.92 -46.83 23.52
N ALA A 6 -20.77 -47.25 23.03
CA ALA A 6 -19.49 -46.63 23.40
C ALA A 6 -19.39 -45.22 22.77
N SER A 7 -19.65 -44.21 23.59
CA SER A 7 -19.37 -42.81 23.21
C SER A 7 -17.87 -42.60 23.06
N ARG A 8 -17.42 -42.47 21.82
CA ARG A 8 -16.06 -42.08 21.46
C ARG A 8 -15.93 -40.57 21.68
N ALA A 9 -15.56 -40.15 22.88
CA ALA A 9 -15.16 -38.78 23.16
C ALA A 9 -13.88 -38.48 22.35
N ALA A 10 -14.04 -37.75 21.24
CA ALA A 10 -12.91 -37.20 20.49
C ALA A 10 -12.18 -36.21 21.40
N SER A 11 -11.01 -36.57 21.89
CA SER A 11 -10.09 -35.69 22.62
C SER A 11 -9.71 -34.54 21.68
N ARG A 12 -10.32 -33.37 21.84
CA ARG A 12 -9.87 -32.13 21.21
C ARG A 12 -8.56 -31.75 21.91
N THR A 13 -7.44 -32.14 21.32
CA THR A 13 -6.15 -31.57 21.67
C THR A 13 -6.24 -30.06 21.42
N LEU A 14 -6.28 -29.29 22.50
CA LEU A 14 -6.19 -27.82 22.41
C LEU A 14 -4.83 -27.50 21.81
N SER A 15 -4.84 -26.90 20.63
CA SER A 15 -3.61 -26.34 20.04
C SER A 15 -3.00 -25.36 21.05
N PRO A 16 -1.66 -25.32 21.19
CA PRO A 16 -1.02 -24.38 22.12
C PRO A 16 -1.47 -22.95 21.82
N VAL A 17 -1.74 -22.19 22.89
CA VAL A 17 -2.15 -20.79 22.78
C VAL A 17 -0.99 -20.01 22.14
N LYS A 18 -1.23 -19.45 20.96
CA LYS A 18 -0.23 -18.62 20.26
C LYS A 18 0.03 -17.33 21.04
N THR A 19 1.27 -16.91 21.08
CA THR A 19 1.66 -15.58 21.57
C THR A 19 1.11 -14.47 20.67
N ILE A 20 1.01 -13.25 21.18
CA ILE A 20 0.57 -12.09 20.39
C ILE A 20 1.50 -11.84 19.18
N HIS A 21 2.77 -12.16 19.31
CA HIS A 21 3.74 -12.06 18.21
C HIS A 21 3.42 -13.06 17.10
N GLU A 22 3.19 -14.32 17.44
CA GLU A 22 2.79 -15.36 16.47
C GLU A 22 1.44 -15.05 15.82
N LEU A 23 0.46 -14.52 16.58
CA LEU A 23 -0.82 -14.09 16.03
C LEU A 23 -0.65 -12.97 15.01
N ARG A 24 0.18 -11.97 15.29
CA ARG A 24 0.47 -10.86 14.35
C ARG A 24 1.20 -11.33 13.09
N ALA A 25 2.02 -12.36 13.18
CA ALA A 25 2.73 -12.97 12.04
C ALA A 25 1.85 -13.97 11.25
N THR A 26 0.65 -14.32 11.77
CA THR A 26 -0.21 -15.30 11.12
C THR A 26 -1.28 -14.62 10.26
N PHE A 27 -1.23 -14.82 8.96
CA PHE A 27 -2.21 -14.33 8.01
C PHE A 27 -3.12 -15.49 7.57
N PRO A 28 -4.43 -15.26 7.36
CA PRO A 28 -5.38 -16.33 7.02
C PRO A 28 -5.15 -16.88 5.62
N ARG A 29 -4.67 -16.06 4.71
CA ARG A 29 -4.38 -16.42 3.31
C ARG A 29 -3.46 -15.35 2.67
N PRO A 30 -2.81 -15.65 1.54
CA PRO A 30 -2.15 -14.63 0.74
C PRO A 30 -3.17 -13.67 0.11
N GLY A 31 -2.71 -12.47 -0.23
CA GLY A 31 -3.46 -11.51 -1.02
C GLY A 31 -3.21 -11.65 -2.51
N LEU A 32 -3.96 -10.89 -3.30
CA LEU A 32 -3.86 -10.81 -4.75
C LEU A 32 -3.75 -9.36 -5.21
N LEU A 33 -2.82 -9.05 -6.09
CA LEU A 33 -2.74 -7.75 -6.76
C LEU A 33 -3.78 -7.68 -7.87
N GLU A 34 -4.83 -6.86 -7.70
CA GLU A 34 -5.95 -6.81 -8.63
C GLU A 34 -5.85 -5.66 -9.64
N TRP A 35 -5.09 -4.61 -9.29
CA TRP A 35 -5.01 -3.44 -10.15
C TRP A 35 -3.74 -2.64 -9.88
N ILE A 36 -3.19 -2.03 -10.94
CA ILE A 36 -2.03 -1.15 -10.90
C ILE A 36 -2.38 0.17 -11.57
N GLY A 37 -2.07 1.29 -10.91
CA GLY A 37 -2.29 2.63 -11.43
C GLY A 37 -1.07 3.52 -11.37
N LEU A 38 -0.81 4.21 -12.47
CA LEU A 38 0.26 5.18 -12.64
C LEU A 38 -0.31 6.56 -12.94
N ARG A 39 0.38 7.59 -12.47
CA ARG A 39 0.11 9.00 -12.78
C ARG A 39 1.38 9.66 -13.30
N GLU A 40 1.33 10.15 -14.49
CA GLU A 40 2.52 10.74 -15.15
C GLU A 40 2.87 12.14 -14.62
N ALA A 41 1.89 12.87 -14.06
CA ALA A 41 2.09 14.22 -13.56
C ALA A 41 1.25 14.53 -12.31
N ARG A 42 1.60 15.61 -11.61
CA ARG A 42 0.78 16.14 -10.52
C ARG A 42 -0.60 16.50 -11.07
N ARG A 43 -1.66 15.98 -10.43
CA ARG A 43 -3.06 16.15 -10.82
C ARG A 43 -3.50 15.41 -12.08
N ALA A 44 -2.60 14.77 -12.83
CA ALA A 44 -3.00 13.91 -13.93
C ALA A 44 -3.96 12.79 -13.45
N PRO A 45 -4.84 12.30 -14.35
CA PRO A 45 -5.64 11.12 -14.07
C PRO A 45 -4.72 9.92 -13.79
N VAL A 46 -5.24 8.98 -13.02
CA VAL A 46 -4.57 7.69 -12.79
C VAL A 46 -4.90 6.79 -13.98
N ARG A 47 -3.90 6.20 -14.60
CA ARG A 47 -4.05 5.26 -15.70
C ARG A 47 -3.81 3.83 -15.20
N SER A 48 -4.74 2.93 -15.49
CA SER A 48 -4.55 1.51 -15.24
C SER A 48 -3.53 0.89 -16.19
N VAL A 49 -2.67 0.01 -15.65
CA VAL A 49 -1.68 -0.74 -16.43
C VAL A 49 -1.68 -2.20 -15.98
N PRO A 50 -1.37 -3.16 -16.88
CA PRO A 50 -1.32 -4.58 -16.53
C PRO A 50 -0.07 -4.96 -15.72
N GLU A 51 1.01 -4.19 -15.88
CA GLU A 51 2.29 -4.39 -15.18
C GLU A 51 2.98 -3.07 -14.92
N ALA A 52 3.89 -3.03 -13.95
CA ALA A 52 4.73 -1.90 -13.64
C ALA A 52 6.07 -2.33 -13.04
N GLU A 53 7.12 -1.58 -13.32
CA GLU A 53 8.43 -1.76 -12.72
C GLU A 53 8.55 -0.93 -11.45
N LEU A 54 9.14 -1.52 -10.40
CA LEU A 54 9.47 -0.86 -9.14
C LEU A 54 10.97 -0.79 -8.93
N HIS A 55 11.44 0.35 -8.45
CA HIS A 55 12.85 0.58 -8.18
C HIS A 55 13.07 1.11 -6.76
N PRO A 56 14.05 0.62 -5.98
CA PRO A 56 14.26 1.02 -4.58
C PRO A 56 14.47 2.52 -4.36
N LEU A 57 15.04 3.23 -5.32
CA LEU A 57 15.33 4.66 -5.19
C LEU A 57 14.15 5.57 -5.57
N VAL A 58 13.30 5.13 -6.50
CA VAL A 58 12.26 6.00 -7.09
C VAL A 58 10.84 5.52 -6.86
N GLY A 59 10.61 4.27 -6.50
CA GLY A 59 9.27 3.67 -6.38
C GLY A 59 8.77 3.12 -7.71
N LEU A 60 7.51 3.34 -8.06
CA LEU A 60 6.94 2.94 -9.34
C LEU A 60 7.51 3.80 -10.47
N ILE A 61 8.08 3.15 -11.47
CA ILE A 61 8.55 3.79 -12.69
C ILE A 61 7.34 4.30 -13.47
N GLY A 62 7.43 5.56 -13.92
CA GLY A 62 6.32 6.22 -14.63
C GLY A 62 5.24 6.84 -13.73
N ASP A 63 5.30 6.69 -12.41
CA ASP A 63 4.42 7.42 -11.49
C ASP A 63 5.04 8.75 -11.05
N HIS A 64 4.24 9.83 -11.11
CA HIS A 64 4.61 11.16 -10.63
C HIS A 64 4.64 11.19 -9.12
N GLY A 65 5.50 10.66 -8.48
CA GLY A 65 5.41 10.79 -7.05
C GLY A 65 6.67 11.30 -6.43
N LYS A 66 7.78 10.91 -6.96
CA LYS A 66 9.00 11.02 -6.16
C LYS A 66 10.26 10.82 -7.00
N LEU A 67 10.14 11.12 -8.29
CA LEU A 67 11.14 10.83 -9.30
C LEU A 67 12.38 11.73 -9.27
N ALA A 68 12.37 12.81 -8.51
CA ALA A 68 13.58 13.61 -8.38
C ALA A 68 14.05 13.57 -6.94
N PRO A 69 15.04 12.76 -6.60
CA PRO A 69 15.80 13.05 -5.42
C PRO A 69 16.38 14.48 -5.60
N PRO A 70 16.40 15.31 -4.54
CA PRO A 70 16.93 16.68 -4.58
C PRO A 70 18.31 16.80 -5.22
N ARG A 71 19.07 15.73 -5.28
CA ARG A 71 20.40 15.64 -5.93
C ARG A 71 20.40 15.85 -7.44
N LEU A 72 19.39 15.43 -8.18
CA LEU A 72 19.36 15.64 -9.63
C LEU A 72 19.05 17.10 -9.98
N ARG A 73 18.33 17.80 -9.12
CA ARG A 73 18.08 19.24 -9.26
C ARG A 73 19.31 20.09 -8.93
N ALA A 74 20.15 19.65 -8.00
CA ALA A 74 21.39 20.36 -7.65
C ALA A 74 22.48 20.22 -8.73
N LEU A 75 22.42 19.19 -9.58
CA LEU A 75 23.38 18.98 -10.67
C LEU A 75 22.98 19.71 -11.97
N SER A 76 21.75 20.21 -12.06
CA SER A 76 21.27 21.01 -13.21
C SER A 76 21.12 22.49 -12.88
N GLY A 77 21.60 22.96 -11.74
CA GLY A 77 21.56 24.36 -11.33
C GLY A 77 22.62 25.19 -12.04
N GLU A 78 22.17 26.27 -12.67
CA GLU A 78 23.00 27.32 -13.26
C GLU A 78 23.98 27.88 -12.20
N PRO A 79 25.23 28.24 -12.58
CA PRO A 79 26.18 28.83 -11.67
C PRO A 79 25.81 30.29 -11.37
N GLY A 80 25.34 30.58 -10.16
CA GLY A 80 25.09 31.98 -9.79
C GLY A 80 24.40 32.30 -8.47
N GLU A 81 23.88 31.35 -7.74
CA GLU A 81 23.16 31.65 -6.49
C GLU A 81 23.96 31.23 -5.24
N VAL A 82 24.54 32.24 -4.59
CA VAL A 82 25.27 32.09 -3.31
C VAL A 82 24.24 31.82 -2.20
N ALA A 83 24.16 30.59 -1.73
CA ALA A 83 23.28 30.20 -0.64
C ALA A 83 23.76 30.82 0.69
N SER A 84 22.87 31.53 1.39
CA SER A 84 23.11 32.01 2.74
C SER A 84 23.42 30.86 3.74
N PRO A 85 24.37 31.04 4.66
CA PRO A 85 24.88 29.97 5.53
C PRO A 85 23.89 29.40 6.58
N SER A 86 22.68 29.91 6.66
CA SER A 86 21.65 29.43 7.60
C SER A 86 20.74 28.30 7.05
N HIS A 87 20.92 27.90 5.80
CA HIS A 87 20.20 26.80 5.19
C HIS A 87 21.20 25.79 4.62
N ALA A 88 21.79 25.00 5.48
CA ALA A 88 22.43 23.77 5.02
C ALA A 88 21.37 22.99 4.21
N PRO A 89 21.64 22.58 2.94
CA PRO A 89 20.69 21.79 2.20
C PRO A 89 20.35 20.56 3.02
N PRO A 90 19.06 20.19 3.15
CA PRO A 90 18.72 19.00 3.88
C PRO A 90 19.53 17.85 3.28
N ILE A 91 20.24 17.12 4.13
CA ILE A 91 20.94 15.90 3.74
C ILE A 91 19.96 15.11 2.91
N PRO A 92 20.28 14.75 1.64
CA PRO A 92 19.33 14.05 0.81
C PRO A 92 18.85 12.83 1.57
N GLY A 93 17.65 12.92 2.11
CA GLY A 93 17.00 11.77 2.74
C GLY A 93 17.03 10.63 1.74
N GLY A 94 17.35 9.45 2.19
CA GLY A 94 17.28 8.24 1.37
C GLY A 94 15.91 8.12 0.69
N PRO A 95 15.69 7.07 -0.09
CA PRO A 95 14.46 6.86 -0.86
C PRO A 95 13.23 7.10 0.03
N GLY A 96 12.29 7.90 -0.46
CA GLY A 96 11.15 8.36 0.33
C GLY A 96 10.38 7.18 0.93
N ARG A 97 9.90 7.34 2.16
CA ARG A 97 9.14 6.28 2.86
C ARG A 97 7.78 5.96 2.23
N ARG A 98 7.26 6.81 1.33
CA ARG A 98 5.94 6.69 0.70
C ARG A 98 6.08 6.57 -0.81
N GLN A 99 6.80 5.56 -1.27
CA GLN A 99 7.07 5.34 -2.69
C GLN A 99 5.90 4.71 -3.42
N VAL A 100 5.14 3.86 -2.72
CA VAL A 100 3.98 3.14 -3.26
C VAL A 100 2.81 3.31 -2.31
N THR A 101 1.60 3.46 -2.86
CA THR A 101 0.36 3.51 -2.09
C THR A 101 -0.52 2.33 -2.47
N LEU A 102 -0.96 1.58 -1.46
CA LEU A 102 -1.82 0.41 -1.63
C LEU A 102 -3.18 0.67 -0.98
N ILE A 103 -4.24 0.15 -1.58
CA ILE A 103 -5.56 0.11 -0.96
C ILE A 103 -6.12 -1.30 -1.00
N GLN A 104 -6.87 -1.64 0.03
CA GLN A 104 -7.55 -2.92 0.13
C GLN A 104 -8.82 -2.91 -0.74
N ALA A 105 -8.96 -3.89 -1.63
CA ALA A 105 -10.10 -3.99 -2.56
C ALA A 105 -11.44 -3.98 -1.81
N GLU A 106 -11.50 -4.68 -0.67
CA GLU A 106 -12.69 -4.77 0.18
C GLU A 106 -13.09 -3.42 0.79
N HIS A 107 -12.20 -2.43 0.83
CA HIS A 107 -12.52 -1.09 1.30
C HIS A 107 -13.15 -0.19 0.24
N LEU A 108 -13.05 -0.52 -1.05
CA LEU A 108 -13.62 0.29 -2.13
C LEU A 108 -15.15 0.44 -2.01
N PRO A 109 -15.94 -0.64 -1.82
CA PRO A 109 -17.38 -0.51 -1.59
C PRO A 109 -17.70 0.17 -0.25
N VAL A 110 -16.89 -0.02 0.80
CA VAL A 110 -17.08 0.65 2.09
C VAL A 110 -16.94 2.16 1.94
N ILE A 111 -15.86 2.62 1.29
CA ILE A 111 -15.63 4.05 1.03
C ILE A 111 -16.76 4.62 0.16
N GLY A 112 -17.17 3.90 -0.87
CA GLY A 112 -18.27 4.30 -1.72
C GLY A 112 -19.58 4.50 -0.95
N ALA A 113 -19.94 3.53 -0.11
CA ALA A 113 -21.13 3.61 0.73
C ALA A 113 -21.08 4.80 1.71
N LEU A 114 -19.92 5.03 2.35
CA LEU A 114 -19.74 6.16 3.28
C LEU A 114 -19.76 7.54 2.57
N ALA A 115 -19.36 7.58 1.30
CA ALA A 115 -19.38 8.80 0.49
C ALA A 115 -20.73 9.03 -0.23
N GLY A 116 -21.74 8.16 -0.01
CA GLY A 116 -23.03 8.25 -0.72
C GLY A 116 -22.93 7.81 -2.19
N LEU A 117 -21.88 7.09 -2.56
CA LEU A 117 -21.63 6.51 -3.87
C LEU A 117 -21.90 5.00 -3.84
N GLY A 118 -21.98 4.33 -4.99
CA GLY A 118 -22.08 2.85 -5.02
C GLY A 118 -20.78 2.22 -4.53
N THR A 119 -19.72 2.36 -5.31
CA THR A 119 -18.38 1.87 -5.00
C THR A 119 -17.37 2.93 -5.42
N ALA A 120 -16.40 3.22 -4.56
CA ALA A 120 -15.29 4.11 -4.92
C ALA A 120 -14.33 3.38 -5.86
N THR A 121 -13.76 4.11 -6.83
CA THR A 121 -12.78 3.52 -7.76
C THR A 121 -11.34 3.82 -7.31
N PRO A 122 -10.37 2.98 -7.69
CA PRO A 122 -8.96 3.20 -7.39
C PRO A 122 -8.45 4.54 -7.91
N GLU A 123 -8.92 4.97 -9.07
CA GLU A 123 -8.59 6.24 -9.71
C GLU A 123 -9.04 7.43 -8.86
N GLN A 124 -10.29 7.40 -8.34
CA GLN A 124 -10.81 8.43 -7.43
C GLN A 124 -9.95 8.55 -6.18
N LEU A 125 -9.49 7.41 -5.64
CA LEU A 125 -8.67 7.35 -4.44
C LEU A 125 -7.18 7.59 -4.71
N ARG A 126 -6.78 7.63 -6.00
CA ARG A 126 -5.42 7.93 -6.44
C ARG A 126 -4.37 7.00 -5.83
N ARG A 127 -4.71 5.73 -5.67
CA ARG A 127 -3.80 4.70 -5.20
C ARG A 127 -3.04 4.07 -6.37
N ASN A 128 -1.87 3.50 -6.07
CA ASN A 128 -1.06 2.81 -7.07
C ASN A 128 -1.45 1.35 -7.21
N LEU A 129 -1.73 0.67 -6.11
CA LEU A 129 -2.03 -0.76 -6.11
C LEU A 129 -3.35 -1.03 -5.38
N VAL A 130 -4.17 -1.92 -5.95
CA VAL A 130 -5.32 -2.51 -5.25
C VAL A 130 -4.98 -3.95 -4.95
N VAL A 131 -5.12 -4.33 -3.69
CA VAL A 131 -4.83 -5.68 -3.19
C VAL A 131 -6.03 -6.20 -2.45
N SER A 132 -6.45 -7.44 -2.76
CA SER A 132 -7.51 -8.16 -2.05
C SER A 132 -6.98 -9.29 -1.18
N GLY A 133 -7.84 -9.81 -0.32
CA GLY A 133 -7.63 -11.09 0.38
C GLY A 133 -6.70 -11.07 1.57
N ILE A 134 -5.96 -9.98 1.80
CA ILE A 134 -5.04 -9.83 2.93
C ILE A 134 -5.27 -8.50 3.65
N PRO A 135 -5.30 -8.45 5.00
CA PRO A 135 -5.47 -7.20 5.73
C PRO A 135 -4.22 -6.31 5.59
N LEU A 136 -4.26 -5.31 4.71
CA LEU A 136 -3.11 -4.46 4.39
C LEU A 136 -2.53 -3.73 5.61
N LEU A 137 -3.37 -3.29 6.57
CA LEU A 137 -2.88 -2.60 7.76
C LEU A 137 -2.06 -3.50 8.68
N ALA A 138 -2.24 -4.81 8.61
CA ALA A 138 -1.41 -5.77 9.34
C ALA A 138 0.01 -5.87 8.75
N LEU A 139 0.24 -5.35 7.54
CA LEU A 139 1.55 -5.26 6.90
C LEU A 139 2.29 -3.94 7.22
N LYS A 140 1.71 -3.08 8.06
CA LYS A 140 2.39 -1.88 8.55
C LYS A 140 3.63 -2.28 9.34
N GLU A 141 4.77 -1.68 9.01
CA GLU A 141 6.08 -1.96 9.61
C GLU A 141 6.60 -3.40 9.35
N ALA A 142 5.96 -4.13 8.45
CA ALA A 142 6.35 -5.46 8.02
C ALA A 142 6.82 -5.46 6.56
N ARG A 143 7.65 -6.44 6.22
CA ARG A 143 8.02 -6.71 4.84
C ARG A 143 7.05 -7.70 4.24
N PHE A 144 6.77 -7.53 2.96
CA PHE A 144 5.90 -8.41 2.20
C PHE A 144 6.33 -8.43 0.74
N ARG A 145 5.97 -9.49 0.07
CA ARG A 145 6.28 -9.72 -1.35
C ARG A 145 5.05 -9.47 -2.20
N VAL A 146 5.23 -8.86 -3.36
CA VAL A 146 4.25 -8.75 -4.44
C VAL A 146 4.93 -9.30 -5.69
N GLY A 147 4.54 -10.49 -6.15
CA GLY A 147 5.30 -11.20 -7.17
C GLY A 147 6.75 -11.40 -6.75
N GLU A 148 7.69 -10.85 -7.49
CA GLU A 148 9.13 -10.89 -7.16
C GLU A 148 9.62 -9.69 -6.33
N VAL A 149 8.82 -8.61 -6.26
CA VAL A 149 9.17 -7.36 -5.58
C VAL A 149 8.97 -7.48 -4.08
N VAL A 150 9.91 -6.94 -3.30
CA VAL A 150 9.79 -6.84 -1.84
C VAL A 150 9.50 -5.39 -1.44
N LEU A 151 8.41 -5.21 -0.73
CA LEU A 151 7.97 -3.95 -0.15
C LEU A 151 8.07 -3.98 1.38
N GLU A 152 8.17 -2.80 1.98
CA GLU A 152 8.03 -2.61 3.44
C GLU A 152 6.92 -1.60 3.69
N GLY A 153 5.93 -1.97 4.48
CA GLY A 153 4.86 -1.08 4.91
C GLY A 153 5.39 0.02 5.81
N THR A 154 5.11 1.28 5.47
CA THR A 154 5.71 2.44 6.17
C THR A 154 4.71 3.26 6.97
N GLY A 155 3.43 2.97 6.85
CA GLY A 155 2.37 3.64 7.58
C GLY A 155 1.04 3.61 6.85
N GLU A 156 0.02 4.15 7.48
CA GLU A 156 -1.29 4.29 6.86
C GLU A 156 -1.27 5.35 5.74
N CYS A 157 -2.01 5.08 4.69
CA CYS A 157 -2.21 6.05 3.62
C CYS A 157 -3.42 6.95 3.94
N HIS A 158 -3.19 7.97 4.75
CA HIS A 158 -4.24 8.91 5.15
C HIS A 158 -4.87 9.62 3.93
N PRO A 159 -6.14 10.05 4.03
CA PRO A 159 -6.77 10.90 3.03
C PRO A 159 -6.08 12.26 2.93
N CYS A 160 -6.28 12.93 1.81
CA CYS A 160 -5.90 14.32 1.61
C CYS A 160 -7.10 15.10 1.06
N SER A 161 -6.98 16.42 0.96
CA SER A 161 -8.04 17.29 0.44
C SER A 161 -8.58 16.88 -0.94
N ARG A 162 -7.78 16.13 -1.72
CA ARG A 162 -8.23 15.57 -3.01
C ARG A 162 -9.39 14.60 -2.88
N MET A 163 -9.56 13.96 -1.72
CA MET A 163 -10.69 13.04 -1.50
C MET A 163 -12.02 13.79 -1.52
N GLU A 164 -12.04 15.03 -0.99
CA GLU A 164 -13.19 15.92 -1.09
C GLU A 164 -13.51 16.30 -2.55
N GLU A 165 -12.46 16.55 -3.37
CA GLU A 165 -12.63 16.91 -4.76
C GLU A 165 -13.13 15.72 -5.63
N THR A 166 -12.73 14.50 -5.30
CA THR A 166 -13.01 13.30 -6.12
C THR A 166 -14.23 12.52 -5.68
N LEU A 167 -14.61 12.59 -4.39
CA LEU A 167 -15.71 11.83 -3.83
C LEU A 167 -16.90 12.73 -3.41
N GLY A 168 -16.73 14.07 -3.46
CA GLY A 168 -17.73 15.01 -3.00
C GLY A 168 -17.57 15.38 -1.54
N GLU A 169 -18.52 16.17 -1.03
CA GLU A 169 -18.55 16.64 0.37
C GLU A 169 -18.54 15.45 1.34
N GLY A 170 -17.66 15.51 2.33
CA GLY A 170 -17.44 14.40 3.28
C GLY A 170 -16.53 13.29 2.78
N GLY A 171 -16.04 13.34 1.53
CA GLY A 171 -15.17 12.34 0.94
C GLY A 171 -13.85 12.15 1.70
N TYR A 172 -13.31 13.20 2.32
CA TYR A 172 -12.16 13.08 3.22
C TYR A 172 -12.45 12.14 4.39
N ASN A 173 -13.58 12.32 5.05
CA ASN A 173 -13.97 11.50 6.19
C ASN A 173 -14.34 10.07 5.79
N ALA A 174 -14.96 9.87 4.63
CA ALA A 174 -15.27 8.53 4.09
C ALA A 174 -14.01 7.66 3.90
N VAL A 175 -12.87 8.28 3.62
CA VAL A 175 -11.59 7.55 3.43
C VAL A 175 -10.81 7.34 4.74
N ARG A 176 -11.14 8.06 5.83
CA ARG A 176 -10.43 7.90 7.12
C ARG A 176 -10.57 6.47 7.64
N GLY A 177 -9.44 5.85 8.01
CA GLY A 177 -9.38 4.45 8.45
C GLY A 177 -9.42 3.43 7.30
N HIS A 178 -9.79 3.86 6.08
CA HIS A 178 -9.92 2.98 4.91
C HIS A 178 -8.91 3.29 3.79
N GLY A 179 -8.06 4.30 3.98
CA GLY A 179 -7.16 4.80 2.94
C GLY A 179 -6.03 3.86 2.51
N GLY A 180 -5.83 2.76 3.21
CA GLY A 180 -4.85 1.73 2.88
C GLY A 180 -3.48 1.99 3.48
N LEU A 181 -2.44 1.51 2.81
CA LEU A 181 -1.06 1.44 3.27
C LEU A 181 -0.14 2.25 2.36
N THR A 182 0.89 2.85 2.94
CA THR A 182 2.06 3.34 2.20
C THR A 182 3.21 2.37 2.35
N ALA A 183 4.02 2.22 1.31
CA ALA A 183 5.17 1.33 1.34
C ALA A 183 6.39 1.95 0.67
N ARG A 184 7.57 1.42 0.99
CA ARG A 184 8.82 1.64 0.27
C ARG A 184 9.28 0.36 -0.41
N VAL A 185 10.02 0.50 -1.49
CA VAL A 185 10.58 -0.62 -2.25
C VAL A 185 11.91 -1.03 -1.60
N ILE A 186 12.01 -2.29 -1.19
CA ILE A 186 13.24 -2.89 -0.63
C ILE A 186 14.00 -3.62 -1.73
N GLN A 187 13.30 -4.43 -2.54
CA GLN A 187 13.81 -5.10 -3.71
C GLN A 187 12.92 -4.75 -4.90
N GLY A 188 13.52 -4.19 -5.94
CA GLY A 188 12.83 -3.85 -7.18
C GLY A 188 12.55 -5.06 -8.07
N GLY A 189 11.84 -4.80 -9.16
CA GLY A 189 11.43 -5.79 -10.15
C GLY A 189 10.11 -5.39 -10.79
N VAL A 190 9.52 -6.29 -11.54
CA VAL A 190 8.24 -6.09 -12.23
C VAL A 190 7.12 -6.76 -11.46
N ILE A 191 6.04 -6.02 -11.24
CA ILE A 191 4.77 -6.55 -10.71
C ILE A 191 3.72 -6.61 -11.81
N ARG A 192 2.83 -7.60 -11.73
CA ARG A 192 1.73 -7.81 -12.68
C ARG A 192 0.42 -7.99 -11.95
N VAL A 193 -0.66 -7.53 -12.57
CA VAL A 193 -2.02 -7.87 -12.10
C VAL A 193 -2.14 -9.39 -12.05
N GLY A 194 -2.59 -9.92 -10.92
CA GLY A 194 -2.61 -11.35 -10.63
C GLY A 194 -1.46 -11.84 -9.74
N ASP A 195 -0.46 -11.01 -9.46
CA ASP A 195 0.63 -11.38 -8.55
C ASP A 195 0.13 -11.62 -7.13
N VAL A 196 0.71 -12.64 -6.50
CA VAL A 196 0.40 -12.99 -5.11
C VAL A 196 1.09 -12.04 -4.15
N VAL A 197 0.38 -11.65 -3.09
CA VAL A 197 0.89 -10.80 -2.00
C VAL A 197 1.05 -11.64 -0.74
N THR A 198 2.28 -11.78 -0.24
CA THR A 198 2.61 -12.59 0.94
C THR A 198 3.46 -11.83 1.95
N PRO A 199 3.17 -11.93 3.26
CA PRO A 199 4.08 -11.48 4.32
C PRO A 199 5.43 -12.22 4.26
N LEU A 200 6.50 -11.58 4.76
CA LEU A 200 7.84 -12.16 4.88
C LEU A 200 8.26 -12.26 6.34
#